data_0b2debf94e4cef66057d0286273fbb71
#
_entry.id   0b2debf94e4cef66057d0286273fbb71
#
_cell.length_a   1.000
_cell.length_b   1.000
_cell.length_c   1.000
_cell.angle_alpha   90.00
_cell.angle_beta   90.00
_cell.angle_gamma   90.00
#
_symmetry.space_group_name_H-M   'P 1'
#
loop_
_entity.id
_entity.type
_entity.pdbx_description
1 polymer ?
#
loop_
_entity_poly.entity_id
_entity_poly.type
_entity_poly.pdbx_seq_one_letter_code
_entity_poly.pdbx_strand_id
1 'polypeptide(L)'
;MKKLEIKSIVVKKYQYQKNQGTVPNDIENILNRDFSADTVFKKLVTDITYIRVVNEGWTHLASVMDLYDRKIIGWAYGKNITAELATQAVKNACLNIPDTTGIVLHSDLGSQYTSEEFEKYLQDQGMLHSFSRKGTPYDNACIESFHSVLKKEEVYTTTYCTFEEAKSALFEYIESFYNRKRRHNALDYKTPQQVEDEALAA
;
A
#
# COMPACT_ATOMS: atom_id res chain seq x y z
N MET A 1 -29.06 -0.63 -14.27
CA MET A 1 -28.55 -1.89 -13.72
C MET A 1 -29.54 -3.05 -13.85
N LYS A 2 -30.82 -2.95 -13.40
CA LYS A 2 -31.79 -4.07 -13.57
C LYS A 2 -32.04 -4.51 -15.01
N LYS A 3 -32.02 -3.60 -16.01
CA LYS A 3 -32.20 -3.93 -17.45
C LYS A 3 -31.00 -4.63 -18.10
N LEU A 4 -29.81 -4.62 -17.48
CA LEU A 4 -28.58 -5.17 -18.03
C LEU A 4 -28.10 -6.40 -17.25
N GLU A 5 -28.89 -6.89 -16.28
CA GLU A 5 -28.54 -7.99 -15.38
C GLU A 5 -27.20 -7.86 -14.62
N ILE A 6 -26.66 -6.64 -14.55
CA ILE A 6 -25.41 -6.34 -13.86
C ILE A 6 -25.64 -6.35 -12.35
N LYS A 7 -24.92 -7.21 -11.64
CA LYS A 7 -24.93 -7.30 -10.16
C LYS A 7 -23.59 -6.82 -9.60
N SER A 8 -23.65 -6.10 -8.46
CA SER A 8 -22.46 -5.78 -7.71
C SER A 8 -21.86 -7.04 -7.08
N ILE A 9 -20.54 -7.23 -7.21
CA ILE A 9 -19.77 -8.31 -6.56
C ILE A 9 -19.28 -7.93 -5.15
N VAL A 10 -19.85 -6.89 -4.53
CA VAL A 10 -19.45 -6.42 -3.20
C VAL A 10 -19.66 -7.51 -2.15
N VAL A 11 -18.57 -7.98 -1.55
CA VAL A 11 -18.53 -8.98 -0.48
C VAL A 11 -18.64 -8.31 0.90
N LYS A 12 -19.07 -9.06 1.93
CA LYS A 12 -19.32 -8.60 3.31
C LYS A 12 -18.09 -7.91 3.94
N LYS A 13 -18.35 -6.89 4.79
CA LYS A 13 -17.32 -6.20 5.59
C LYS A 13 -16.50 -7.15 6.45
N TYR A 14 -15.17 -7.01 6.40
CA TYR A 14 -14.22 -7.64 7.32
C TYR A 14 -14.38 -7.09 8.75
N GLN A 15 -14.33 -7.96 9.77
CA GLN A 15 -14.30 -7.56 11.19
C GLN A 15 -12.84 -7.63 11.69
N TYR A 16 -12.34 -6.51 12.15
CA TYR A 16 -10.98 -6.36 12.69
C TYR A 16 -10.83 -7.00 14.07
N GLN A 17 -9.79 -7.84 14.26
CA GLN A 17 -9.39 -8.37 15.56
C GLN A 17 -8.32 -7.47 16.18
N LYS A 18 -8.55 -6.99 17.41
CA LYS A 18 -7.60 -6.16 18.18
C LYS A 18 -6.47 -7.01 18.73
N ASN A 19 -5.24 -6.82 18.25
CA ASN A 19 -4.04 -7.34 18.91
C ASN A 19 -3.57 -6.38 20.02
N GLN A 20 -3.30 -6.93 21.22
CA GLN A 20 -2.82 -6.17 22.40
C GLN A 20 -1.29 -6.35 22.52
N GLY A 21 -0.49 -5.52 21.85
CA GLY A 21 0.94 -5.39 22.08
C GLY A 21 1.27 -4.10 22.83
N THR A 22 2.32 -4.08 23.66
CA THR A 22 2.88 -2.86 24.27
C THR A 22 3.68 -2.09 23.21
N VAL A 23 3.35 -0.81 23.05
CA VAL A 23 4.00 0.10 22.07
C VAL A 23 4.95 1.02 22.83
N PRO A 24 6.19 1.29 22.35
CA PRO A 24 7.06 2.31 22.89
C PRO A 24 6.41 3.71 22.91
N ASN A 25 6.68 4.53 23.93
CA ASN A 25 6.04 5.83 24.15
C ASN A 25 6.54 6.95 23.21
N ASP A 26 7.59 6.73 22.42
CA ASP A 26 8.27 7.77 21.61
C ASP A 26 7.91 7.70 20.12
N ILE A 27 6.84 6.97 19.77
CA ILE A 27 6.41 6.79 18.38
C ILE A 27 5.47 7.94 17.98
N GLU A 28 5.92 8.75 17.02
CA GLU A 28 5.20 9.94 16.56
C GLU A 28 4.31 9.66 15.35
N ASN A 29 3.07 10.17 15.38
CA ASN A 29 2.20 10.23 14.21
C ASN A 29 2.37 11.57 13.49
N ILE A 30 3.39 11.67 12.64
CA ILE A 30 3.71 12.89 11.87
C ILE A 30 2.60 13.18 10.85
N LEU A 31 2.06 12.14 10.21
CA LEU A 31 1.02 12.26 9.18
C LEU A 31 -0.30 12.82 9.75
N ASN A 32 -0.65 12.44 10.98
CA ASN A 32 -1.83 12.92 11.73
C ASN A 32 -3.12 12.98 10.91
N ARG A 33 -3.36 11.98 10.03
CA ARG A 33 -4.51 11.88 9.08
C ARG A 33 -4.55 12.98 8.02
N ASP A 34 -3.51 13.75 7.86
CA ASP A 34 -3.38 14.67 6.72
C ASP A 34 -2.89 13.89 5.50
N PHE A 35 -3.85 13.27 4.79
CA PHE A 35 -3.61 12.49 3.57
C PHE A 35 -3.50 13.37 2.32
N SER A 36 -3.47 14.68 2.46
CA SER A 36 -3.16 15.60 1.38
C SER A 36 -1.65 15.74 1.22
N ALA A 37 -1.19 15.88 0.00
CA ALA A 37 0.18 16.23 -0.34
C ALA A 37 0.17 17.30 -1.43
N ASP A 38 1.09 18.24 -1.36
CA ASP A 38 1.16 19.36 -2.32
C ASP A 38 1.87 18.97 -3.62
N THR A 39 2.65 17.90 -3.59
CA THR A 39 3.38 17.36 -4.75
C THR A 39 3.67 15.88 -4.56
N VAL A 40 4.07 15.20 -5.65
CA VAL A 40 4.49 13.80 -5.65
C VAL A 40 5.67 13.57 -4.70
N PHE A 41 5.76 12.37 -4.15
CA PHE A 41 6.85 11.86 -3.32
C PHE A 41 7.09 12.61 -2.00
N LYS A 42 6.11 13.35 -1.46
CA LYS A 42 6.27 14.01 -0.15
C LYS A 42 5.75 13.17 1.01
N LYS A 43 4.65 12.48 0.81
CA LYS A 43 4.01 11.64 1.82
C LYS A 43 3.67 10.29 1.24
N LEU A 44 4.26 9.25 1.79
CA LEU A 44 4.05 7.87 1.40
C LEU A 44 3.35 7.10 2.52
N VAL A 45 2.55 6.12 2.17
CA VAL A 45 1.96 5.17 3.12
C VAL A 45 2.32 3.75 2.72
N THR A 46 2.55 2.87 3.70
CA THR A 46 2.88 1.47 3.46
C THR A 46 2.05 0.55 4.35
N ASP A 47 1.69 -0.61 3.83
CA ASP A 47 0.99 -1.65 4.56
C ASP A 47 1.15 -3.01 3.87
N ILE A 48 0.91 -4.10 4.63
CA ILE A 48 0.98 -5.47 4.12
C ILE A 48 -0.40 -6.10 4.12
N THR A 49 -0.78 -6.71 2.99
CA THR A 49 -2.02 -7.45 2.86
C THR A 49 -1.78 -8.92 2.54
N TYR A 50 -2.78 -9.76 2.86
CA TYR A 50 -2.74 -11.21 2.69
C TYR A 50 -3.37 -11.61 1.35
N ILE A 51 -2.69 -12.53 0.64
CA ILE A 51 -3.14 -13.14 -0.62
C ILE A 51 -3.18 -14.66 -0.43
N ARG A 52 -4.30 -15.29 -0.77
CA ARG A 52 -4.43 -16.76 -0.68
C ARG A 52 -3.94 -17.40 -1.98
N VAL A 53 -3.02 -18.35 -1.87
CA VAL A 53 -2.53 -19.21 -2.96
C VAL A 53 -2.80 -20.67 -2.60
N VAL A 54 -3.36 -21.45 -3.52
CA VAL A 54 -3.87 -22.80 -3.24
C VAL A 54 -2.77 -23.71 -2.68
N ASN A 55 -1.64 -23.78 -3.37
CA ASN A 55 -0.56 -24.70 -3.02
C ASN A 55 0.44 -24.14 -1.99
N GLU A 56 0.38 -22.83 -1.71
CA GLU A 56 1.35 -22.15 -0.83
C GLU A 56 0.72 -21.67 0.50
N GLY A 57 -0.60 -21.59 0.58
CA GLY A 57 -1.28 -21.04 1.73
C GLY A 57 -1.42 -19.51 1.65
N TRP A 58 -1.17 -18.83 2.77
CA TRP A 58 -1.18 -17.35 2.83
C TRP A 58 0.17 -16.82 2.40
N THR A 59 0.13 -15.88 1.49
CA THR A 59 1.26 -15.07 1.02
C THR A 59 0.97 -13.59 1.27
N HIS A 60 1.94 -12.72 1.09
CA HIS A 60 1.89 -11.36 1.59
C HIS A 60 2.37 -10.37 0.53
N LEU A 61 1.60 -9.31 0.33
CA LEU A 61 1.94 -8.18 -0.53
C LEU A 61 2.20 -6.96 0.36
N ALA A 62 3.43 -6.48 0.39
CA ALA A 62 3.78 -5.17 0.92
C ALA A 62 3.67 -4.13 -0.20
N SER A 63 3.01 -3.00 0.06
CA SER A 63 2.78 -1.94 -0.93
C SER A 63 3.16 -0.59 -0.37
N VAL A 64 3.68 0.29 -1.21
CA VAL A 64 3.99 1.69 -0.91
C VAL A 64 3.20 2.57 -1.88
N MET A 65 2.36 3.45 -1.34
CA MET A 65 1.51 4.36 -2.09
C MET A 65 1.95 5.80 -1.86
N ASP A 66 2.03 6.58 -2.92
CA ASP A 66 2.12 8.04 -2.82
C ASP A 66 0.74 8.63 -2.51
N LEU A 67 0.69 9.54 -1.54
CA LEU A 67 -0.57 10.17 -1.13
C LEU A 67 -1.02 11.29 -2.09
N TYR A 68 -0.16 11.83 -2.93
CA TYR A 68 -0.52 12.86 -3.90
C TYR A 68 -1.41 12.32 -5.02
N ASP A 69 -0.92 11.28 -5.70
CA ASP A 69 -1.55 10.70 -6.90
C ASP A 69 -2.19 9.33 -6.67
N ARG A 70 -2.06 8.76 -5.45
CA ARG A 70 -2.56 7.40 -5.10
C ARG A 70 -1.87 6.27 -5.87
N LYS A 71 -0.75 6.54 -6.53
CA LYS A 71 0.03 5.54 -7.26
C LYS A 71 0.71 4.57 -6.31
N ILE A 72 0.70 3.30 -6.64
CA ILE A 72 1.57 2.32 -5.99
C ILE A 72 2.93 2.43 -6.66
N ILE A 73 3.87 3.09 -5.97
CA ILE A 73 5.20 3.39 -6.48
C ILE A 73 6.24 2.32 -6.16
N GLY A 74 5.91 1.42 -5.23
CA GLY A 74 6.74 0.28 -4.88
C GLY A 74 5.93 -0.82 -4.22
N TRP A 75 6.31 -2.06 -4.45
CA TRP A 75 5.71 -3.21 -3.81
C TRP A 75 6.66 -4.40 -3.80
N ALA A 76 6.42 -5.34 -2.89
CA ALA A 76 7.11 -6.61 -2.80
C ALA A 76 6.12 -7.72 -2.45
N TYR A 77 6.33 -8.92 -2.98
CA TYR A 77 5.48 -10.07 -2.74
C TYR A 77 6.31 -11.23 -2.18
N GLY A 78 5.85 -11.81 -1.08
CA GLY A 78 6.60 -12.83 -0.35
C GLY A 78 5.73 -13.86 0.35
N LYS A 79 6.36 -14.97 0.76
CA LYS A 79 5.68 -16.06 1.48
C LYS A 79 5.47 -15.75 2.96
N ASN A 80 6.29 -14.88 3.55
CA ASN A 80 6.25 -14.55 4.97
C ASN A 80 6.17 -13.03 5.19
N ILE A 81 5.55 -12.62 6.30
CA ILE A 81 5.62 -11.24 6.78
C ILE A 81 6.95 -11.08 7.51
N THR A 82 7.86 -10.33 6.91
CA THR A 82 9.18 -10.03 7.47
C THR A 82 9.51 -8.54 7.32
N ALA A 83 10.45 -8.04 8.10
CA ALA A 83 11.02 -6.70 7.93
C ALA A 83 11.64 -6.55 6.53
N GLU A 84 12.30 -7.60 6.03
CA GLU A 84 12.88 -7.64 4.70
C GLU A 84 11.82 -7.41 3.59
N LEU A 85 10.62 -8.03 3.71
CA LEU A 85 9.53 -7.83 2.75
C LEU A 85 9.09 -6.35 2.71
N ALA A 86 8.89 -5.74 3.88
CA ALA A 86 8.53 -4.32 4.00
C ALA A 86 9.65 -3.43 3.42
N THR A 87 10.90 -3.68 3.81
CA THR A 87 12.07 -2.96 3.32
C THR A 87 12.21 -3.08 1.80
N GLN A 88 11.96 -4.27 1.23
CA GLN A 88 12.04 -4.46 -0.22
C GLN A 88 10.98 -3.66 -0.96
N ALA A 89 9.77 -3.53 -0.43
CA ALA A 89 8.73 -2.69 -1.02
C ALA A 89 9.16 -1.21 -1.05
N VAL A 90 9.76 -0.71 0.04
CA VAL A 90 10.28 0.67 0.10
C VAL A 90 11.49 0.84 -0.80
N LYS A 91 12.42 -0.14 -0.88
CA LYS A 91 13.54 -0.12 -1.84
C LYS A 91 13.05 0.04 -3.28
N ASN A 92 12.02 -0.73 -3.66
CA ASN A 92 11.44 -0.66 -4.99
C ASN A 92 10.78 0.71 -5.24
N ALA A 93 10.15 1.32 -4.23
CA ALA A 93 9.61 2.67 -4.33
C ALA A 93 10.72 3.71 -4.55
N CYS A 94 11.82 3.62 -3.79
CA CYS A 94 12.95 4.56 -3.89
C CYS A 94 13.62 4.56 -5.28
N LEU A 95 13.51 3.47 -6.07
CA LEU A 95 14.04 3.46 -7.44
C LEU A 95 13.36 4.47 -8.37
N ASN A 96 12.13 4.89 -8.03
CA ASN A 96 11.34 5.83 -8.82
C ASN A 96 11.37 7.26 -8.24
N ILE A 97 12.07 7.50 -7.14
CA ILE A 97 12.13 8.77 -6.42
C ILE A 97 13.51 9.39 -6.58
N PRO A 98 13.61 10.60 -7.16
CA PRO A 98 14.92 11.25 -7.38
C PRO A 98 15.67 11.60 -6.08
N ASP A 99 14.94 12.04 -5.04
CA ASP A 99 15.49 12.39 -3.72
C ASP A 99 14.51 11.95 -2.64
N THR A 100 14.97 11.08 -1.75
CA THR A 100 14.19 10.53 -0.64
C THR A 100 14.26 11.34 0.65
N THR A 101 15.12 12.35 0.69
CA THR A 101 15.38 13.14 1.90
C THR A 101 14.13 13.91 2.36
N GLY A 102 13.75 13.71 3.62
CA GLY A 102 12.61 14.39 4.23
C GLY A 102 11.23 13.88 3.82
N ILE A 103 11.15 12.80 3.02
CA ILE A 103 9.88 12.14 2.71
C ILE A 103 9.31 11.51 3.98
N VAL A 104 8.03 11.73 4.24
CA VAL A 104 7.32 11.06 5.33
C VAL A 104 6.79 9.72 4.83
N LEU A 105 7.28 8.62 5.41
CA LEU A 105 6.70 7.28 5.21
C LEU A 105 5.85 6.91 6.42
N HIS A 106 4.56 6.67 6.22
CA HIS A 106 3.63 6.29 7.26
C HIS A 106 3.29 4.80 7.21
N SER A 107 3.34 4.12 8.37
CA SER A 107 2.99 2.71 8.51
C SER A 107 2.10 2.46 9.73
N ASP A 108 1.60 1.24 9.88
CA ASP A 108 1.07 0.75 11.14
C ASP A 108 2.21 0.40 12.12
N LEU A 109 1.82 -0.07 13.32
CA LEU A 109 2.74 -0.52 14.37
C LEU A 109 3.09 -2.01 14.26
N GLY A 110 3.07 -2.58 13.07
CA GLY A 110 3.47 -3.95 12.84
C GLY A 110 4.95 -4.18 13.16
N SER A 111 5.31 -5.36 13.67
CA SER A 111 6.68 -5.70 14.06
C SER A 111 7.68 -5.58 12.91
N GLN A 112 7.23 -5.76 11.67
CA GLN A 112 8.04 -5.58 10.46
C GLN A 112 8.47 -4.12 10.27
N TYR A 113 7.61 -3.16 10.62
CA TYR A 113 7.87 -1.72 10.48
C TYR A 113 8.62 -1.13 11.68
N THR A 114 8.49 -1.73 12.88
CA THR A 114 9.20 -1.30 14.10
C THR A 114 10.52 -2.04 14.31
N SER A 115 11.01 -2.77 13.31
CA SER A 115 12.29 -3.47 13.39
C SER A 115 13.46 -2.51 13.19
N GLU A 116 14.59 -2.78 13.88
CA GLU A 116 15.82 -1.99 13.72
C GLU A 116 16.33 -1.97 12.27
N GLU A 117 16.15 -3.06 11.53
CA GLU A 117 16.54 -3.16 10.12
C GLU A 117 15.76 -2.18 9.24
N PHE A 118 14.43 -2.13 9.43
CA PHE A 118 13.56 -1.23 8.67
C PHE A 118 13.84 0.23 9.01
N GLU A 119 13.93 0.56 10.29
CA GLU A 119 14.23 1.91 10.78
C GLU A 119 15.58 2.42 10.27
N LYS A 120 16.61 1.56 10.36
CA LYS A 120 17.94 1.89 9.84
C LYS A 120 17.89 2.19 8.34
N TYR A 121 17.18 1.38 7.58
CA TYR A 121 17.03 1.62 6.13
C TYR A 121 16.39 2.99 5.85
N LEU A 122 15.33 3.37 6.56
CA LEU A 122 14.70 4.68 6.38
C LEU A 122 15.64 5.84 6.75
N GLN A 123 16.38 5.70 7.84
CA GLN A 123 17.38 6.68 8.24
C GLN A 123 18.49 6.84 7.19
N ASP A 124 18.99 5.72 6.64
CA ASP A 124 20.00 5.74 5.57
C ASP A 124 19.49 6.42 4.29
N GLN A 125 18.16 6.38 4.05
CA GLN A 125 17.50 7.10 2.96
C GLN A 125 17.11 8.55 3.30
N GLY A 126 17.32 8.99 4.54
CA GLY A 126 16.91 10.33 5.01
C GLY A 126 15.40 10.52 5.11
N MET A 127 14.63 9.43 5.17
CA MET A 127 13.16 9.44 5.32
C MET A 127 12.75 9.65 6.77
N LEU A 128 11.57 10.23 6.98
CA LEU A 128 10.94 10.40 8.29
C LEU A 128 9.88 9.32 8.47
N HIS A 129 10.01 8.50 9.52
CA HIS A 129 9.01 7.47 9.81
C HIS A 129 7.88 8.03 10.67
N SER A 130 6.66 7.80 10.22
CA SER A 130 5.42 8.18 10.90
C SER A 130 4.59 6.93 11.19
N PHE A 131 4.00 6.85 12.39
CA PHE A 131 3.23 5.67 12.78
C PHE A 131 1.76 5.96 13.04
N SER A 132 0.90 5.01 12.66
CA SER A 132 -0.50 5.00 13.06
C SER A 132 -0.64 4.88 14.57
N ARG A 133 -1.61 5.58 15.15
CA ARG A 133 -1.94 5.41 16.58
C ARG A 133 -2.53 4.03 16.82
N LYS A 134 -2.22 3.44 17.96
CA LYS A 134 -2.75 2.13 18.33
C LYS A 134 -4.28 2.12 18.35
N GLY A 135 -4.88 1.20 17.59
CA GLY A 135 -6.33 1.02 17.53
C GLY A 135 -7.08 2.05 16.70
N THR A 136 -6.39 2.84 15.87
CA THR A 136 -6.99 3.82 14.97
C THR A 136 -6.80 3.42 13.49
N PRO A 137 -7.66 2.55 12.93
CA PRO A 137 -7.53 2.07 11.55
C PRO A 137 -7.60 3.21 10.52
N TYR A 138 -8.26 4.31 10.85
CA TYR A 138 -8.35 5.47 9.95
C TYR A 138 -7.02 6.17 9.68
N ASP A 139 -5.96 5.89 10.45
CA ASP A 139 -4.66 6.52 10.26
C ASP A 139 -3.93 5.99 9.02
N ASN A 140 -4.35 4.82 8.46
CA ASN A 140 -3.80 4.24 7.23
C ASN A 140 -4.87 3.99 6.13
N ALA A 141 -5.97 4.76 6.16
CA ALA A 141 -7.17 4.51 5.35
C ALA A 141 -6.92 4.49 3.82
N CYS A 142 -5.94 5.24 3.31
CA CYS A 142 -5.67 5.32 1.89
C CYS A 142 -5.18 4.00 1.30
N ILE A 143 -4.18 3.38 1.94
CA ILE A 143 -3.63 2.11 1.47
C ILE A 143 -4.55 0.94 1.81
N GLU A 144 -5.30 0.99 2.92
CA GLU A 144 -6.37 0.02 3.22
C GLU A 144 -7.46 0.03 2.12
N SER A 145 -7.80 1.22 1.61
CA SER A 145 -8.71 1.37 0.47
C SER A 145 -8.17 0.68 -0.78
N PHE A 146 -6.88 0.88 -1.11
CA PHE A 146 -6.22 0.18 -2.21
C PHE A 146 -6.29 -1.34 -2.03
N HIS A 147 -5.92 -1.86 -0.86
CA HIS A 147 -5.98 -3.30 -0.59
C HIS A 147 -7.40 -3.86 -0.71
N SER A 148 -8.40 -3.09 -0.26
CA SER A 148 -9.81 -3.48 -0.43
C SER A 148 -10.23 -3.56 -1.90
N VAL A 149 -9.77 -2.62 -2.72
CA VAL A 149 -10.06 -2.57 -4.16
C VAL A 149 -9.33 -3.71 -4.87
N LEU A 150 -8.01 -3.89 -4.64
CA LEU A 150 -7.23 -5.00 -5.16
C LEU A 150 -7.91 -6.36 -4.88
N LYS A 151 -8.32 -6.56 -3.62
CA LYS A 151 -9.00 -7.82 -3.25
C LYS A 151 -10.30 -8.04 -3.97
N LYS A 152 -11.10 -7.00 -4.18
CA LYS A 152 -12.41 -7.11 -4.84
C LYS A 152 -12.31 -7.27 -6.35
N GLU A 153 -11.35 -6.58 -6.96
CA GLU A 153 -11.25 -6.51 -8.42
C GLU A 153 -10.38 -7.64 -8.98
N GLU A 154 -9.39 -8.14 -8.22
CA GLU A 154 -8.45 -9.16 -8.66
C GLU A 154 -8.47 -10.42 -7.77
N VAL A 155 -8.11 -10.31 -6.48
CA VAL A 155 -7.81 -11.47 -5.65
C VAL A 155 -9.01 -12.38 -5.39
N TYR A 156 -10.21 -11.82 -5.19
CA TYR A 156 -11.43 -12.62 -4.92
C TYR A 156 -12.09 -13.14 -6.18
N THR A 157 -11.71 -12.65 -7.34
CA THR A 157 -12.23 -13.09 -8.64
C THR A 157 -11.36 -14.15 -9.31
N THR A 158 -10.12 -14.33 -8.80
CA THR A 158 -9.11 -15.21 -9.38
C THR A 158 -8.68 -16.26 -8.37
N THR A 159 -8.39 -17.47 -8.82
CA THR A 159 -7.79 -18.54 -8.01
C THR A 159 -6.35 -18.75 -8.45
N TYR A 160 -5.40 -18.42 -7.60
CA TYR A 160 -3.98 -18.64 -7.87
C TYR A 160 -3.57 -20.03 -7.37
N CYS A 161 -3.06 -20.86 -8.27
CA CYS A 161 -2.54 -22.17 -7.91
C CYS A 161 -1.12 -22.10 -7.33
N THR A 162 -0.27 -21.21 -7.88
CA THR A 162 1.14 -21.07 -7.50
C THR A 162 1.49 -19.65 -7.10
N PHE A 163 2.63 -19.52 -6.40
CA PHE A 163 3.19 -18.21 -6.01
C PHE A 163 3.48 -17.32 -7.23
N GLU A 164 4.02 -17.90 -8.29
CA GLU A 164 4.39 -17.17 -9.51
C GLU A 164 3.14 -16.69 -10.29
N GLU A 165 2.06 -17.46 -10.32
CA GLU A 165 0.78 -17.02 -10.88
C GLU A 165 0.24 -15.79 -10.14
N ALA A 166 0.21 -15.86 -8.80
CA ALA A 166 -0.23 -14.73 -7.98
C ALA A 166 0.66 -13.50 -8.19
N LYS A 167 1.99 -13.69 -8.21
CA LYS A 167 2.96 -12.61 -8.44
C LYS A 167 2.75 -11.92 -9.79
N SER A 168 2.54 -12.70 -10.85
CA SER A 168 2.30 -12.17 -12.21
C SER A 168 0.99 -11.40 -12.29
N ALA A 169 -0.08 -11.92 -11.69
CA ALA A 169 -1.38 -11.27 -11.65
C ALA A 169 -1.35 -9.95 -10.85
N LEU A 170 -0.67 -9.95 -9.69
CA LEU A 170 -0.47 -8.74 -8.89
C LEU A 170 0.35 -7.69 -9.63
N PHE A 171 1.40 -8.11 -10.35
CA PHE A 171 2.18 -7.20 -11.20
C PHE A 171 1.30 -6.56 -12.27
N GLU A 172 0.53 -7.36 -13.02
CA GLU A 172 -0.34 -6.85 -14.07
C GLU A 172 -1.43 -5.93 -13.51
N TYR A 173 -2.03 -6.33 -12.37
CA TYR A 173 -3.04 -5.49 -11.73
C TYR A 173 -2.46 -4.15 -11.27
N ILE A 174 -1.33 -4.13 -10.57
CA ILE A 174 -0.75 -2.90 -10.01
C ILE A 174 -0.19 -2.01 -11.13
N GLU A 175 0.70 -2.54 -11.96
CA GLU A 175 1.47 -1.73 -12.91
C GLU A 175 0.67 -1.37 -14.16
N SER A 176 -0.12 -2.32 -14.69
CA SER A 176 -0.80 -2.10 -15.96
C SER A 176 -2.23 -1.57 -15.79
N PHE A 177 -2.94 -2.01 -14.75
CA PHE A 177 -4.34 -1.63 -14.56
C PHE A 177 -4.51 -0.53 -13.52
N TYR A 178 -4.15 -0.76 -12.25
CA TYR A 178 -4.42 0.19 -11.15
C TYR A 178 -3.73 1.54 -11.40
N ASN A 179 -2.43 1.54 -11.68
CA ASN A 179 -1.67 2.76 -11.87
C ASN A 179 -2.00 3.48 -13.19
N ARG A 180 -2.31 2.75 -14.27
CA ARG A 180 -2.36 3.33 -15.63
C ARG A 180 -3.74 3.38 -16.29
N LYS A 181 -4.69 2.55 -15.86
CA LYS A 181 -6.02 2.43 -16.51
C LYS A 181 -7.17 2.71 -15.56
N ARG A 182 -7.02 2.35 -14.29
CA ARG A 182 -8.07 2.50 -13.31
C ARG A 182 -8.29 3.96 -12.96
N ARG A 183 -9.50 4.45 -13.20
CA ARG A 183 -9.89 5.83 -12.87
C ARG A 183 -10.31 5.93 -11.41
N HIS A 184 -9.90 7.00 -10.73
CA HIS A 184 -10.16 7.24 -9.32
C HIS A 184 -11.04 8.46 -9.14
N ASN A 185 -12.14 8.30 -8.40
CA ASN A 185 -13.02 9.42 -8.07
C ASN A 185 -12.29 10.53 -7.27
N ALA A 186 -11.38 10.14 -6.36
CA ALA A 186 -10.57 11.08 -5.58
C ALA A 186 -9.52 11.84 -6.41
N LEU A 187 -9.32 11.48 -7.68
CA LEU A 187 -8.40 12.10 -8.63
C LEU A 187 -9.15 12.69 -9.84
N ASP A 188 -10.37 13.15 -9.63
CA ASP A 188 -11.23 13.69 -10.70
C ASP A 188 -11.35 12.76 -11.91
N TYR A 189 -11.47 11.45 -11.63
CA TYR A 189 -11.54 10.38 -12.65
C TYR A 189 -10.30 10.23 -13.52
N LYS A 190 -9.15 10.78 -13.11
CA LYS A 190 -7.85 10.48 -13.70
C LYS A 190 -7.28 9.17 -13.15
N THR A 191 -6.29 8.63 -13.85
CA THR A 191 -5.48 7.52 -13.33
C THR A 191 -4.34 8.07 -12.45
N PRO A 192 -3.78 7.28 -11.51
CA PRO A 192 -2.60 7.68 -10.75
C PRO A 192 -1.45 8.17 -11.65
N GLN A 193 -1.16 7.44 -12.74
CA GLN A 193 -0.09 7.81 -13.69
C GLN A 193 -0.35 9.17 -14.35
N GLN A 194 -1.60 9.47 -14.75
CA GLN A 194 -1.92 10.77 -15.35
C GLN A 194 -1.68 11.94 -14.39
N VAL A 195 -2.00 11.75 -13.10
CA VAL A 195 -1.78 12.79 -12.08
C VAL A 195 -0.28 13.00 -11.84
N GLU A 196 0.51 11.91 -11.76
CA GLU A 196 1.96 12.00 -11.62
C GLU A 196 2.60 12.70 -12.83
N ASP A 197 2.23 12.30 -14.06
CA ASP A 197 2.75 12.88 -15.29
C ASP A 197 2.48 14.40 -15.36
N GLU A 198 1.28 14.84 -14.97
CA GLU A 198 0.91 16.26 -14.89
C GLU A 198 1.75 17.00 -13.84
N ALA A 199 1.98 16.39 -12.67
CA ALA A 199 2.75 17.01 -11.59
C ALA A 199 4.25 17.15 -11.94
N LEU A 200 4.80 16.18 -12.67
CA LEU A 200 6.22 16.20 -13.09
C LEU A 200 6.46 17.10 -14.29
N ALA A 201 5.41 17.47 -15.04
CA ALA A 201 5.51 18.39 -16.18
C ALA A 201 5.31 19.86 -15.81
N ALA A 202 4.88 20.15 -14.58
CA ALA A 202 4.58 21.51 -14.09
C ALA A 202 5.80 22.21 -13.49
#